data_cf66c3f858b5b464766951388a11449d
#
_entry.id   cf66c3f858b5b464766951388a11449d
#
_cell.length_a   1.000
_cell.length_b   1.000
_cell.length_c   1.000
_cell.angle_alpha   90.00
_cell.angle_beta   90.00
_cell.angle_gamma   90.00
#
_symmetry.space_group_name_H-M   'P 1'
#
loop_
_entity.id
_entity.type
_entity.pdbx_description
1 polymer ?
#
loop_
_entity_poly.entity_id
_entity_poly.type
_entity_poly.pdbx_seq_one_letter_code
_entity_poly.pdbx_strand_id
1 'polypeptide(L)'
;MKILKGDLISLALSGKFDVIIHGCNCFCSMGAGIAQQIKKSFPLAFHADLETESGDRAKLGTYSRAIVKISGTPLTIINGYTQYHYSGPHVLADYDAIAALFSRVKRDFSGKKIGYPRIGAGLAKGDWKKISEIIDSQLAGENHTLVKYLSLQK
;
A
#
# COMPACT_ATOMS: atom_id res chain seq x y z
N MET A 1 5.68 -4.42 -14.11
CA MET A 1 4.64 -4.84 -13.12
C MET A 1 4.06 -6.17 -13.55
N LYS A 2 4.15 -7.15 -12.67
CA LYS A 2 3.39 -8.40 -12.84
C LYS A 2 1.97 -8.16 -12.38
N ILE A 3 1.01 -8.93 -12.89
CA ILE A 3 -0.40 -8.82 -12.51
C ILE A 3 -0.88 -10.20 -12.06
N LEU A 4 -1.48 -10.26 -10.88
CA LEU A 4 -2.02 -11.46 -10.30
C LEU A 4 -3.45 -11.19 -9.82
N LYS A 5 -4.38 -12.07 -10.15
CA LYS A 5 -5.75 -11.97 -9.65
C LYS A 5 -5.87 -12.70 -8.33
N GLY A 6 -6.50 -12.08 -7.35
CA GLY A 6 -6.68 -12.70 -6.04
C GLY A 6 -6.92 -11.68 -4.94
N ASP A 7 -6.62 -12.10 -3.73
CA ASP A 7 -6.72 -11.30 -2.51
C ASP A 7 -5.30 -11.06 -1.98
N LEU A 8 -4.91 -9.79 -1.86
CA LEU A 8 -3.57 -9.42 -1.41
C LEU A 8 -3.23 -10.00 -0.04
N ILE A 9 -4.16 -9.95 0.90
CA ILE A 9 -3.94 -10.43 2.27
C ILE A 9 -3.78 -11.96 2.27
N SER A 10 -4.65 -12.68 1.56
CA SER A 10 -4.56 -14.14 1.44
C SER A 10 -3.24 -14.57 0.81
N LEU A 11 -2.80 -13.88 -0.23
CA LEU A 11 -1.52 -14.17 -0.89
C LEU A 11 -0.34 -13.87 0.02
N ALA A 12 -0.40 -12.78 0.78
CA ALA A 12 0.63 -12.46 1.78
C ALA A 12 0.71 -13.54 2.86
N LEU A 13 -0.44 -14.00 3.37
CA LEU A 13 -0.52 -15.06 4.37
C LEU A 13 -0.02 -16.42 3.84
N SER A 14 -0.07 -16.63 2.53
CA SER A 14 0.46 -17.84 1.89
C SER A 14 1.97 -17.77 1.60
N GLY A 15 2.64 -16.67 1.95
CA GLY A 15 4.08 -16.49 1.73
C GLY A 15 4.45 -16.01 0.33
N LYS A 16 3.50 -15.49 -0.44
CA LYS A 16 3.74 -15.01 -1.82
C LYS A 16 4.64 -13.77 -1.86
N PHE A 17 4.59 -12.92 -0.83
CA PHE A 17 5.30 -11.65 -0.77
C PHE A 17 6.15 -11.51 0.48
N ASP A 18 7.26 -10.77 0.36
CA ASP A 18 8.09 -10.33 1.49
C ASP A 18 7.58 -9.00 2.05
N VAL A 19 6.99 -8.18 1.18
CA VAL A 19 6.51 -6.83 1.48
C VAL A 19 5.16 -6.63 0.78
N ILE A 20 4.18 -6.15 1.52
CA ILE A 20 2.94 -5.66 0.93
C ILE A 20 2.76 -4.19 1.25
N ILE A 21 2.19 -3.44 0.31
CA ILE A 21 2.01 -2.00 0.42
C ILE A 21 0.54 -1.66 0.17
N HIS A 22 -0.01 -0.80 1.00
CA HIS A 22 -1.31 -0.20 0.73
C HIS A 22 -1.24 1.32 0.92
N GLY A 23 -2.15 2.04 0.27
CA GLY A 23 -2.23 3.50 0.38
C GLY A 23 -3.03 3.92 1.60
N CYS A 24 -2.52 4.92 2.33
CA CYS A 24 -3.15 5.47 3.52
C CYS A 24 -3.29 6.98 3.41
N ASN A 25 -4.26 7.53 4.17
CA ASN A 25 -4.35 8.97 4.42
C ASN A 25 -3.42 9.37 5.57
N CYS A 26 -3.28 10.67 5.79
CA CYS A 26 -2.39 11.20 6.82
C CYS A 26 -3.05 11.37 8.21
N PHE A 27 -4.28 10.88 8.41
CA PHE A 27 -5.06 11.13 9.64
C PHE A 27 -5.18 9.90 10.55
N CYS A 28 -4.33 8.90 10.38
CA CYS A 28 -4.35 7.68 11.20
C CYS A 28 -5.72 6.99 11.20
N SER A 29 -6.38 6.96 10.03
CA SER A 29 -7.68 6.33 9.85
C SER A 29 -7.58 5.22 8.82
N MET A 30 -7.70 3.98 9.26
CA MET A 30 -7.74 2.79 8.40
C MET A 30 -9.17 2.23 8.43
N GLY A 31 -10.14 3.07 8.09
CA GLY A 31 -11.56 2.80 8.32
C GLY A 31 -12.34 2.30 7.12
N ALA A 32 -11.73 2.19 5.94
CA ALA A 32 -12.43 1.78 4.72
C ALA A 32 -11.52 1.01 3.76
N GLY A 33 -12.13 0.25 2.84
CA GLY A 33 -11.43 -0.45 1.77
C GLY A 33 -10.38 -1.43 2.26
N ILE A 34 -9.28 -1.51 1.52
CA ILE A 34 -8.17 -2.42 1.85
C ILE A 34 -7.53 -2.09 3.20
N ALA A 35 -7.46 -0.81 3.58
CA ALA A 35 -6.88 -0.39 4.86
C ALA A 35 -7.65 -0.99 6.04
N GLN A 36 -8.97 -1.04 5.97
CA GLN A 36 -9.81 -1.68 6.99
C GLN A 36 -9.50 -3.18 7.11
N GLN A 37 -9.31 -3.86 5.99
CA GLN A 37 -8.97 -5.28 5.95
C GLN A 37 -7.54 -5.52 6.50
N ILE A 38 -6.60 -4.66 6.18
CA ILE A 38 -5.22 -4.70 6.72
C ILE A 38 -5.26 -4.52 8.23
N LYS A 39 -5.99 -3.54 8.73
CA LYS A 39 -6.17 -3.31 10.17
C LYS A 39 -6.71 -4.55 10.88
N LYS A 40 -7.70 -5.21 10.28
CA LYS A 40 -8.32 -6.41 10.84
C LYS A 40 -7.36 -7.60 10.85
N SER A 41 -6.66 -7.85 9.75
CA SER A 41 -5.77 -9.00 9.59
C SER A 41 -4.41 -8.79 10.24
N PHE A 42 -3.92 -7.56 10.27
CA PHE A 42 -2.60 -7.19 10.80
C PHE A 42 -2.73 -5.98 11.73
N PRO A 43 -3.22 -6.15 12.96
CA PRO A 43 -3.41 -5.03 13.90
C PRO A 43 -2.14 -4.20 14.13
N LEU A 44 -0.96 -4.82 14.06
CA LEU A 44 0.32 -4.11 14.21
C LEU A 44 0.53 -3.03 13.14
N ALA A 45 -0.03 -3.22 11.94
CA ALA A 45 0.04 -2.19 10.89
C ALA A 45 -0.74 -0.93 11.30
N PHE A 46 -1.91 -1.10 11.93
CA PHE A 46 -2.67 0.03 12.44
C PHE A 46 -1.98 0.70 13.63
N HIS A 47 -1.37 -0.08 14.53
CA HIS A 47 -0.58 0.46 15.63
C HIS A 47 0.59 1.31 15.11
N ALA A 48 1.28 0.86 14.06
CA ALA A 48 2.34 1.64 13.43
C ALA A 48 1.82 2.96 12.85
N ASP A 49 0.64 2.94 12.22
CA ASP A 49 -0.01 4.15 11.71
C ASP A 49 -0.34 5.13 12.85
N LEU A 50 -0.88 4.63 13.96
CA LEU A 50 -1.22 5.46 15.13
C LEU A 50 -0.01 6.12 15.79
N GLU A 51 1.19 5.59 15.61
CA GLU A 51 2.42 6.18 16.12
C GLU A 51 2.90 7.39 15.31
N THR A 52 2.31 7.62 14.13
CA THR A 52 2.63 8.78 13.29
C THR A 52 1.79 9.99 13.69
N GLU A 53 2.25 11.19 13.29
CA GLU A 53 1.53 12.43 13.59
C GLU A 53 0.30 12.59 12.71
N SER A 54 -0.90 12.51 13.30
CA SER A 54 -2.16 12.66 12.59
C SER A 54 -2.30 14.07 11.99
N GLY A 55 -2.62 14.13 10.69
CA GLY A 55 -2.85 15.40 9.99
C GLY A 55 -1.59 16.12 9.52
N ASP A 56 -0.41 15.55 9.73
CA ASP A 56 0.84 16.16 9.28
C ASP A 56 1.04 15.91 7.78
N ARG A 57 1.06 16.98 6.99
CA ARG A 57 1.30 16.90 5.54
C ARG A 57 2.70 16.38 5.18
N ALA A 58 3.66 16.49 6.09
CA ALA A 58 5.00 15.94 5.87
C ALA A 58 5.03 14.41 5.78
N LYS A 59 3.95 13.74 6.18
CA LYS A 59 3.80 12.29 5.99
C LYS A 59 3.69 11.89 4.52
N LEU A 60 3.15 12.76 3.67
CA LEU A 60 2.95 12.45 2.24
C LEU A 60 4.25 11.98 1.59
N GLY A 61 4.17 10.83 0.92
CA GLY A 61 5.32 10.21 0.26
C GLY A 61 6.24 9.41 1.17
N THR A 62 5.94 9.37 2.48
CA THR A 62 6.63 8.51 3.46
C THR A 62 5.80 7.27 3.76
N TYR A 63 6.27 6.42 4.66
CA TYR A 63 5.53 5.27 5.12
C TYR A 63 5.79 4.96 6.59
N SER A 64 4.86 4.28 7.23
CA SER A 64 5.06 3.52 8.45
C SER A 64 4.99 2.04 8.13
N ARG A 65 5.53 1.19 8.99
CA ARG A 65 5.58 -0.25 8.72
C ARG A 65 5.37 -1.07 9.98
N ALA A 66 4.86 -2.28 9.75
CA ALA A 66 4.85 -3.34 10.75
C ALA A 66 5.51 -4.58 10.16
N ILE A 67 6.17 -5.35 10.99
CA ILE A 67 6.75 -6.63 10.60
C ILE A 67 6.05 -7.71 11.41
N VAL A 68 5.48 -8.70 10.71
CA VAL A 68 4.85 -9.86 11.31
C VAL A 68 5.52 -11.12 10.79
N LYS A 69 5.39 -12.24 11.51
CA LYS A 69 5.91 -13.52 11.03
C LYS A 69 4.77 -14.38 10.52
N ILE A 70 4.93 -14.89 9.30
CA ILE A 70 4.01 -15.83 8.68
C ILE A 70 4.76 -17.17 8.56
N SER A 71 4.36 -18.16 9.35
CA SER A 71 5.05 -19.45 9.41
C SER A 71 6.57 -19.30 9.61
N GLY A 72 6.96 -18.38 10.51
CA GLY A 72 8.36 -18.09 10.82
C GLY A 72 9.08 -17.16 9.86
N THR A 73 8.47 -16.75 8.75
CA THR A 73 9.07 -15.87 7.75
C THR A 73 8.57 -14.44 7.94
N PRO A 74 9.45 -13.41 7.96
CA PRO A 74 9.02 -12.03 8.10
C PRO A 74 8.19 -11.56 6.90
N LEU A 75 7.09 -10.87 7.19
CA LEU A 75 6.29 -10.12 6.23
C LEU A 75 6.27 -8.66 6.70
N THR A 76 6.69 -7.75 5.84
CA THR A 76 6.59 -6.31 6.09
C THR A 76 5.32 -5.76 5.48
N ILE A 77 4.52 -5.06 6.30
CA ILE A 77 3.33 -4.35 5.84
C ILE A 77 3.64 -2.85 5.84
N ILE A 78 3.52 -2.22 4.68
CA ILE A 78 3.81 -0.80 4.50
C ILE A 78 2.50 -0.02 4.39
N ASN A 79 2.32 0.94 5.30
CA ASN A 79 1.30 1.96 5.23
C ASN A 79 1.90 3.14 4.46
N GLY A 80 1.64 3.23 3.17
CA GLY A 80 2.18 4.28 2.33
C GLY A 80 1.27 5.50 2.32
N TYR A 81 1.81 6.67 2.64
CA TYR A 81 1.00 7.90 2.72
C TYR A 81 0.88 8.53 1.35
N THR A 82 -0.19 8.15 0.65
CA THR A 82 -0.44 8.47 -0.76
C THR A 82 -1.52 9.52 -0.97
N GLN A 83 -2.18 9.93 0.10
CA GLN A 83 -3.23 10.95 0.09
C GLN A 83 -3.25 11.67 1.43
N TYR A 84 -3.62 12.95 1.41
CA TYR A 84 -3.67 13.71 2.66
C TYR A 84 -4.92 13.35 3.45
N HIS A 85 -6.11 13.62 2.91
CA HIS A 85 -7.38 13.41 3.61
C HIS A 85 -8.04 12.07 3.21
N TYR A 86 -8.92 11.57 4.06
CA TYR A 86 -9.64 10.30 3.85
C TYR A 86 -10.94 10.48 3.05
N SER A 87 -11.42 11.70 2.86
CA SER A 87 -12.65 11.98 2.12
C SER A 87 -12.59 13.34 1.43
N GLY A 88 -13.45 13.52 0.43
CA GLY A 88 -13.57 14.78 -0.30
C GLY A 88 -14.14 14.55 -1.69
N PRO A 89 -14.63 15.63 -2.36
CA PRO A 89 -15.27 15.53 -3.66
C PRO A 89 -14.29 15.38 -4.84
N HIS A 90 -13.01 15.67 -4.61
CA HIS A 90 -11.97 15.64 -5.64
C HIS A 90 -11.15 14.36 -5.59
N VAL A 91 -10.22 14.20 -6.53
CA VAL A 91 -9.20 13.16 -6.49
C VAL A 91 -8.36 13.37 -5.23
N LEU A 92 -8.32 12.35 -4.37
CA LEU A 92 -7.56 12.39 -3.12
C LEU A 92 -6.13 11.90 -3.31
N ALA A 93 -5.89 11.03 -4.30
CA ALA A 93 -4.56 10.50 -4.59
C ALA A 93 -3.59 11.64 -4.93
N ASP A 94 -2.43 11.64 -4.26
CA ASP A 94 -1.33 12.58 -4.52
C ASP A 94 -0.27 11.85 -5.34
N TYR A 95 -0.17 12.18 -6.61
CA TYR A 95 0.74 11.49 -7.54
C TYR A 95 2.21 11.69 -7.18
N ASP A 96 2.58 12.88 -6.70
CA ASP A 96 3.96 13.13 -6.25
C ASP A 96 4.29 12.32 -5.00
N ALA A 97 3.33 12.19 -4.08
CA ALA A 97 3.49 11.35 -2.90
C ALA A 97 3.64 9.88 -3.27
N ILE A 98 2.87 9.39 -4.24
CA ILE A 98 2.99 8.01 -4.74
C ILE A 98 4.39 7.79 -5.32
N ALA A 99 4.89 8.70 -6.15
CA ALA A 99 6.24 8.59 -6.71
C ALA A 99 7.31 8.57 -5.61
N ALA A 100 7.21 9.47 -4.64
CA ALA A 100 8.15 9.54 -3.52
C ALA A 100 8.11 8.27 -2.66
N LEU A 101 6.92 7.74 -2.39
CA LEU A 101 6.74 6.50 -1.65
C LEU A 101 7.47 5.34 -2.33
N PHE A 102 7.22 5.11 -3.62
CA PHE A 102 7.82 3.99 -4.32
C PHE A 102 9.32 4.16 -4.55
N SER A 103 9.82 5.39 -4.64
CA SER A 103 11.27 5.66 -4.61
C SER A 103 11.89 5.18 -3.29
N ARG A 104 11.24 5.46 -2.17
CA ARG A 104 11.70 4.98 -0.85
C ARG A 104 11.61 3.45 -0.74
N VAL A 105 10.54 2.87 -1.26
CA VAL A 105 10.37 1.41 -1.26
C VAL A 105 11.49 0.73 -2.03
N LYS A 106 11.84 1.23 -3.20
CA LYS A 106 12.98 0.69 -3.96
C LYS A 106 14.28 0.78 -3.17
N ARG A 107 14.54 1.93 -2.56
CA ARG A 107 15.75 2.13 -1.74
C ARG A 107 15.82 1.15 -0.57
N ASP A 108 14.69 0.94 0.13
CA ASP A 108 14.68 0.22 1.40
C ASP A 108 14.41 -1.29 1.24
N PHE A 109 13.78 -1.71 0.14
CA PHE A 109 13.31 -3.10 -0.06
C PHE A 109 13.74 -3.70 -1.39
N SER A 110 14.82 -3.22 -2.00
CA SER A 110 15.33 -3.78 -3.26
C SER A 110 15.61 -5.28 -3.12
N GLY A 111 15.24 -6.03 -4.13
CA GLY A 111 15.41 -7.49 -4.15
C GLY A 111 14.32 -8.29 -3.45
N LYS A 112 13.35 -7.62 -2.81
CA LYS A 112 12.24 -8.27 -2.13
C LYS A 112 11.06 -8.49 -3.08
N LYS A 113 10.23 -9.49 -2.75
CA LYS A 113 8.97 -9.74 -3.46
C LYS A 113 7.91 -8.79 -2.93
N ILE A 114 7.50 -7.84 -3.75
CA ILE A 114 6.61 -6.73 -3.36
C ILE A 114 5.22 -6.94 -3.98
N GLY A 115 4.19 -6.85 -3.16
CA GLY A 115 2.80 -6.92 -3.62
C GLY A 115 2.01 -5.69 -3.19
N TYR A 116 1.04 -5.27 -4.01
CA TYR A 116 0.20 -4.10 -3.72
C TYR A 116 -1.12 -4.18 -4.52
N PRO A 117 -2.17 -3.50 -4.01
CA PRO A 117 -3.42 -3.36 -4.75
C PRO A 117 -3.35 -2.16 -5.70
N ARG A 118 -4.46 -1.78 -6.31
CA ARG A 118 -4.57 -0.54 -7.11
C ARG A 118 -4.51 0.70 -6.21
N ILE A 119 -3.33 0.98 -5.72
CA ILE A 119 -3.08 2.11 -4.81
C ILE A 119 -3.54 3.41 -5.45
N GLY A 120 -4.32 4.19 -4.70
CA GLY A 120 -4.78 5.52 -5.09
C GLY A 120 -5.91 5.53 -6.12
N ALA A 121 -6.33 4.40 -6.65
CA ALA A 121 -7.32 4.32 -7.74
C ALA A 121 -8.69 3.80 -7.29
N GLY A 122 -8.85 3.42 -6.04
CA GLY A 122 -10.14 3.05 -5.45
C GLY A 122 -10.86 4.27 -4.87
N LEU A 123 -11.01 4.29 -3.56
CA LEU A 123 -11.68 5.38 -2.84
C LEU A 123 -11.00 6.74 -3.05
N ALA A 124 -9.70 6.76 -3.32
CA ALA A 124 -8.95 7.99 -3.57
C ALA A 124 -9.15 8.58 -4.98
N LYS A 125 -9.84 7.86 -5.87
CA LYS A 125 -10.27 8.33 -7.20
C LYS A 125 -9.15 8.69 -8.16
N GLY A 126 -7.93 8.19 -7.94
CA GLY A 126 -6.79 8.44 -8.83
C GLY A 126 -6.92 7.70 -10.16
N ASP A 127 -6.18 8.18 -11.15
CA ASP A 127 -6.07 7.56 -12.47
C ASP A 127 -5.07 6.40 -12.39
N TRP A 128 -5.57 5.16 -12.49
CA TRP A 128 -4.71 3.98 -12.37
C TRP A 128 -3.66 3.89 -13.48
N LYS A 129 -3.98 4.32 -14.69
CA LYS A 129 -3.00 4.33 -15.78
C LYS A 129 -1.78 5.17 -15.39
N LYS A 130 -2.03 6.38 -14.88
CA LYS A 130 -0.98 7.29 -14.42
C LYS A 130 -0.23 6.70 -13.23
N ILE A 131 -0.94 6.16 -12.26
CA ILE A 131 -0.34 5.56 -11.05
C ILE A 131 0.52 4.34 -11.42
N SER A 132 0.03 3.47 -12.28
CA SER A 132 0.79 2.28 -12.70
C SER A 132 2.08 2.65 -13.43
N GLU A 133 2.07 3.69 -14.23
CA GLU A 133 3.28 4.20 -14.89
C GLU A 133 4.29 4.75 -13.87
N ILE A 134 3.82 5.45 -12.85
CA ILE A 134 4.67 5.94 -11.75
C ILE A 134 5.31 4.76 -11.03
N ILE A 135 4.53 3.75 -10.66
CA ILE A 135 5.03 2.59 -9.93
C ILE A 135 6.05 1.83 -10.77
N ASP A 136 5.77 1.56 -12.03
CA ASP A 136 6.69 0.86 -12.93
C ASP A 136 8.00 1.63 -13.11
N SER A 137 7.94 2.95 -13.19
CA SER A 137 9.13 3.80 -13.29
C SER A 137 9.97 3.72 -12.02
N GLN A 138 9.34 3.87 -10.85
CA GLN A 138 10.06 3.89 -9.57
C GLN A 138 10.61 2.53 -9.18
N LEU A 139 9.89 1.45 -9.48
CA LEU A 139 10.30 0.08 -9.15
C LEU A 139 10.97 -0.65 -10.33
N ALA A 140 11.51 0.09 -11.31
CA ALA A 140 12.19 -0.50 -12.46
C ALA A 140 13.27 -1.50 -12.01
N GLY A 141 13.22 -2.72 -12.56
CA GLY A 141 14.17 -3.78 -12.21
C GLY A 141 13.83 -4.59 -10.97
N GLU A 142 12.79 -4.19 -10.21
CA GLU A 142 12.37 -4.89 -8.99
C GLU A 142 11.31 -5.96 -9.27
N ASN A 143 11.16 -6.89 -8.33
CA ASN A 143 10.11 -7.91 -8.38
C ASN A 143 8.87 -7.38 -7.69
N HIS A 144 7.92 -6.87 -8.48
CA HIS A 144 6.71 -6.27 -7.93
C HIS A 144 5.46 -6.70 -8.70
N THR A 145 4.35 -6.84 -7.98
CA THR A 145 3.11 -7.43 -8.48
C THR A 145 1.90 -6.62 -8.04
N LEU A 146 1.08 -6.23 -9.00
CA LEU A 146 -0.28 -5.76 -8.75
C LEU A 146 -1.17 -6.96 -8.48
N VAL A 147 -1.83 -6.96 -7.34
CA VAL A 147 -2.87 -7.94 -7.04
C VAL A 147 -4.22 -7.30 -7.33
N LYS A 148 -4.90 -7.81 -8.36
CA LYS A 148 -6.25 -7.40 -8.70
C LYS A 148 -7.24 -8.21 -7.88
N TYR A 149 -8.03 -7.54 -7.07
CA TYR A 149 -9.07 -8.20 -6.29
C TYR A 149 -10.11 -8.85 -7.21
N LEU A 150 -10.39 -10.12 -6.95
CA LEU A 150 -11.49 -10.82 -7.59
C LEU A 150 -12.71 -10.68 -6.70
N SER A 151 -13.65 -9.82 -7.12
CA SER A 151 -14.96 -9.85 -6.51
C SER A 151 -15.69 -11.09 -6.99
N LEU A 152 -16.21 -11.89 -6.05
CA LEU A 152 -17.14 -12.95 -6.38
C LEU A 152 -18.41 -12.28 -6.92
N GLN A 153 -18.62 -12.36 -8.21
CA GLN A 153 -19.91 -12.00 -8.80
C GLN A 153 -20.93 -13.03 -8.36
N LYS A 154 -21.91 -12.53 -7.67
CA LYS A 154 -23.10 -13.33 -7.34
C LYS A 154 -24.04 -13.39 -8.54
#